data_87073da33a6a1f5c3e173faf4ea250fb
#
_entry.id   87073da33a6a1f5c3e173faf4ea250fb
#
_cell.length_a   1.000
_cell.length_b   1.000
_cell.length_c   1.000
_cell.angle_alpha   90.00
_cell.angle_beta   90.00
_cell.angle_gamma   90.00
#
_symmetry.space_group_name_H-M   'P 1'
#
loop_
_entity.id
_entity.type
_entity.pdbx_description
1 polymer ?
#
loop_
_entity_poly.entity_id
_entity_poly.type
_entity_poly.pdbx_seq_one_letter_code
_entity_poly.pdbx_strand_id
1 'polypeptide(L)'
;MNTQVGYSGTPLPKKLGIAPGRRVLLVAAPDGFALESLPDGVEVDREGGGAAGAGGAGGGGAGGEPYDVVLAFCPDLASLTDRFGRLAGRIPPDGALWISWPKRSSGVATDLTENVVRDVGLAAGLVDVKVAAVDATWSGLKFVYRLADRPR
;
A
#
# COMPACT_ATOMS: atom_id res chain seq x y z
N MET A 1 -23.02 -5.21 -12.54
CA MET A 1 -22.74 -5.23 -12.05
C MET A 1 -22.28 -5.00 -11.22
N ASN A 2 -22.14 -5.05 -10.73
CA ASN A 2 -21.69 -4.88 -10.06
C ASN A 2 -21.37 -5.24 -9.19
N THR A 3 -21.18 -5.54 -8.81
CA THR A 3 -20.60 -6.10 -8.09
C THR A 3 -19.89 -5.41 -7.17
N GLN A 4 -20.03 -4.49 -6.86
CA GLN A 4 -19.43 -3.83 -5.92
C GLN A 4 -19.88 -4.16 -4.65
N VAL A 5 -20.35 -5.23 -4.40
CA VAL A 5 -20.78 -5.63 -3.14
C VAL A 5 -19.85 -5.22 -2.09
N GLY A 6 -20.26 -4.64 -1.07
CA GLY A 6 -19.42 -4.27 0.03
C GLY A 6 -18.66 -3.01 -0.17
N TYR A 7 -18.78 -2.46 -1.33
CA TYR A 7 -18.08 -1.24 -1.56
C TYR A 7 -19.00 -0.09 -1.51
N SER A 8 -18.47 1.05 -1.20
CA SER A 8 -19.30 2.24 -1.18
C SER A 8 -19.46 2.80 -2.56
N GLY A 9 -18.91 2.18 -3.55
CA GLY A 9 -19.00 2.73 -4.88
C GLY A 9 -17.85 3.67 -5.20
N THR A 10 -17.01 3.96 -4.23
CA THR A 10 -15.87 4.84 -4.48
C THR A 10 -14.77 4.04 -5.15
N PRO A 11 -14.24 4.51 -6.27
CA PRO A 11 -13.12 3.80 -6.92
C PRO A 11 -11.93 3.68 -5.99
N LEU A 12 -11.20 2.59 -6.11
CA LEU A 12 -10.06 2.37 -5.23
C LEU A 12 -9.02 3.48 -5.29
N PRO A 13 -8.63 4.00 -6.46
CA PRO A 13 -7.64 5.08 -6.44
C PRO A 13 -8.09 6.27 -5.61
N LYS A 14 -9.37 6.57 -5.61
CA LYS A 14 -9.87 7.67 -4.81
C LYS A 14 -9.78 7.33 -3.33
N LYS A 15 -10.09 6.10 -2.95
CA LYS A 15 -9.96 5.69 -1.56
C LYS A 15 -8.53 5.79 -1.09
N LEU A 16 -7.58 5.50 -1.96
CA LEU A 16 -6.17 5.54 -1.61
C LEU A 16 -5.60 6.95 -1.63
N GLY A 17 -6.38 7.91 -2.09
CA GLY A 17 -5.90 9.30 -2.12
C GLY A 17 -5.02 9.61 -3.31
N ILE A 18 -5.18 8.91 -4.41
CA ILE A 18 -4.36 9.13 -5.58
C ILE A 18 -4.95 10.27 -6.39
N ALA A 19 -4.25 11.37 -6.45
CA ALA A 19 -4.68 12.54 -7.23
C ALA A 19 -4.02 12.53 -8.60
N PRO A 20 -4.49 13.37 -9.52
CA PRO A 20 -3.87 13.42 -10.85
C PRO A 20 -2.38 13.71 -10.76
N GLY A 21 -1.62 13.11 -11.65
CA GLY A 21 -0.18 13.35 -11.74
C GLY A 21 0.66 12.71 -10.69
N ARG A 22 0.07 11.93 -9.80
CA ARG A 22 0.84 11.33 -8.71
C ARG A 22 1.56 10.07 -9.15
N ARG A 23 2.60 9.71 -8.41
CA ARG A 23 3.33 8.48 -8.66
C ARG A 23 2.95 7.46 -7.62
N VAL A 24 2.66 6.25 -8.06
CA VAL A 24 2.18 5.17 -7.21
C VAL A 24 3.09 3.96 -7.36
N LEU A 25 3.44 3.33 -6.26
CA LEU A 25 4.20 2.08 -6.30
C LEU A 25 3.35 0.97 -5.70
N LEU A 26 3.22 -0.13 -6.44
CA LEU A 26 2.56 -1.32 -5.95
C LEU A 26 3.65 -2.33 -5.59
N VAL A 27 3.68 -2.76 -4.34
CA VAL A 27 4.71 -3.68 -3.86
C VAL A 27 4.09 -5.04 -3.60
N ALA A 28 4.60 -6.06 -4.26
CA ALA A 28 4.16 -7.43 -4.08
C ALA A 28 2.69 -7.62 -4.39
N ALA A 29 2.17 -6.87 -5.34
CA ALA A 29 0.76 -6.99 -5.70
C ALA A 29 0.47 -8.37 -6.28
N PRO A 30 -0.69 -8.94 -5.97
CA PRO A 30 -1.04 -10.24 -6.53
C PRO A 30 -1.17 -10.18 -8.04
N ASP A 31 -0.99 -11.32 -8.69
CA ASP A 31 -1.18 -11.39 -10.11
C ASP A 31 -2.59 -10.92 -10.44
N GLY A 32 -2.71 -10.16 -11.47
CA GLY A 32 -4.03 -9.68 -11.88
C GLY A 32 -4.52 -8.45 -11.15
N PHE A 33 -3.84 -8.03 -10.10
CA PHE A 33 -4.27 -6.83 -9.42
C PHE A 33 -3.91 -5.61 -10.27
N ALA A 34 -4.84 -4.71 -10.43
CA ALA A 34 -4.59 -3.48 -11.15
C ALA A 34 -5.47 -2.38 -10.60
N LEU A 35 -4.98 -1.17 -10.63
CA LEU A 35 -5.78 -0.02 -10.25
C LEU A 35 -6.52 0.44 -11.49
N GLU A 36 -7.81 0.64 -11.34
CA GLU A 36 -8.63 1.10 -12.45
C GLU A 36 -9.18 2.47 -12.15
N SER A 37 -9.61 3.15 -13.15
CA SER A 37 -10.19 4.49 -12.98
C SER A 37 -9.19 5.47 -12.41
N LEU A 38 -7.96 5.38 -12.86
CA LEU A 38 -6.93 6.28 -12.37
C LEU A 38 -7.13 7.69 -12.89
N PRO A 39 -6.82 8.69 -12.08
CA PRO A 39 -6.83 10.07 -12.57
C PRO A 39 -5.78 10.28 -13.65
N ASP A 40 -5.91 11.40 -14.38
CA ASP A 40 -4.99 11.68 -15.46
C ASP A 40 -3.57 11.83 -14.94
N GLY A 41 -2.64 11.33 -15.73
CA GLY A 41 -1.23 11.55 -15.42
C GLY A 41 -0.65 10.72 -14.31
N VAL A 42 -1.42 9.79 -13.76
CA VAL A 42 -0.90 8.95 -12.69
C VAL A 42 0.03 7.90 -13.29
N GLU A 43 1.19 7.73 -12.66
CA GLU A 43 2.14 6.72 -13.07
C GLU A 43 2.17 5.62 -12.02
N VAL A 44 2.07 4.38 -12.43
CA VAL A 44 2.06 3.26 -11.51
C VAL A 44 3.25 2.35 -11.83
N ASP A 45 4.10 2.15 -10.83
CA ASP A 45 5.21 1.20 -10.95
C ASP A 45 4.93 0.01 -10.08
N ARG A 46 5.55 -1.11 -10.35
CA ARG A 46 5.37 -2.33 -9.56
C ARG A 46 6.72 -2.85 -9.13
N GLU A 47 6.75 -3.46 -7.96
CA GLU A 47 7.96 -4.02 -7.42
C GLU A 47 7.61 -5.32 -6.70
N GLY A 48 8.43 -6.33 -6.89
CA GLY A 48 8.22 -7.60 -6.20
C GLY A 48 6.98 -8.30 -6.64
N GLY A 49 6.55 -9.18 -5.84
CA GLY A 49 5.31 -9.88 -6.08
C GLY A 49 5.42 -10.81 -7.22
N GLY A 50 4.36 -11.43 -7.39
CA GLY A 50 4.28 -12.34 -8.42
C GLY A 50 5.49 -13.14 -8.47
N ALA A 51 5.64 -13.66 -9.40
CA ALA A 51 6.65 -14.53 -9.45
C ALA A 51 7.90 -13.88 -9.54
N ALA A 52 7.93 -13.25 -10.01
CA ALA A 52 9.04 -12.91 -10.24
C ALA A 52 9.81 -12.23 -9.52
N GLY A 53 9.59 -12.06 -8.73
CA GLY A 53 10.33 -11.46 -7.96
C GLY A 53 11.40 -10.95 -8.70
N ALA A 54 11.77 -11.58 -9.26
CA ALA A 54 12.81 -11.22 -9.98
C ALA A 54 12.80 -9.90 -10.39
N GLY A 55 12.13 -9.79 -11.00
CA GLY A 55 12.16 -8.62 -11.48
C GLY A 55 12.70 -7.65 -10.62
N GLY A 56 12.50 -7.78 -9.71
CA GLY A 56 12.89 -6.82 -8.87
C GLY A 56 13.88 -5.97 -9.38
N ALA A 57 14.47 -6.50 -9.76
CA ALA A 57 15.46 -5.77 -10.20
C ALA A 57 15.04 -4.44 -10.42
N GLY A 58 14.41 -4.37 -10.99
CA GLY A 58 14.10 -3.17 -11.35
C GLY A 58 14.55 -2.26 -10.51
N GLY A 59 14.74 -2.69 -9.81
CA GLY A 59 15.16 -1.87 -9.08
C GLY A 59 15.09 -0.60 -9.36
N GLY A 60 14.73 -0.40 -10.13
CA GLY A 60 14.61 0.86 -10.33
C GLY A 60 14.45 1.61 -9.16
N GLY A 61 13.99 1.18 -8.31
CA GLY A 61 13.69 1.96 -7.25
C GLY A 61 14.82 2.57 -6.58
N ALA A 62 15.86 2.03 -6.66
CA ALA A 62 16.93 2.53 -5.90
C ALA A 62 17.21 3.94 -6.26
N GLY A 63 17.24 4.76 -5.37
CA GLY A 63 17.61 6.09 -5.68
C GLY A 63 16.62 6.83 -6.52
N GLY A 64 15.55 6.24 -6.84
CA GLY A 64 14.60 6.97 -7.62
C GLY A 64 13.84 7.95 -6.78
N GLU A 65 13.01 8.70 -7.43
CA GLU A 65 12.22 9.66 -6.73
C GLU A 65 11.20 8.98 -5.86
N PRO A 66 10.83 9.61 -4.80
CA PRO A 66 9.84 9.00 -3.92
C PRO A 66 8.49 8.87 -4.60
N TYR A 67 7.66 8.00 -4.07
CA TYR A 67 6.33 7.80 -4.58
C TYR A 67 5.34 8.50 -3.66
N ASP A 68 4.35 9.14 -4.26
CA ASP A 68 3.33 9.81 -3.45
C ASP A 68 2.48 8.83 -2.67
N VAL A 69 2.23 7.66 -3.24
CA VAL A 69 1.43 6.63 -2.60
C VAL A 69 2.11 5.29 -2.85
N VAL A 70 2.33 4.54 -1.80
CA VAL A 70 2.85 3.18 -1.91
C VAL A 70 1.78 2.24 -1.36
N LEU A 71 1.41 1.23 -2.13
CA LEU A 71 0.47 0.21 -1.68
C LEU A 71 1.23 -1.11 -1.64
N ALA A 72 1.48 -1.62 -0.46
CA ALA A 72 2.25 -2.85 -0.27
C ALA A 72 1.34 -3.96 0.21
N PHE A 73 1.48 -5.12 -0.40
CA PHE A 73 0.69 -6.29 -0.03
C PHE A 73 1.56 -7.19 0.82
N CYS A 74 1.19 -7.35 2.08
CA CYS A 74 1.98 -8.12 3.03
C CYS A 74 1.14 -9.30 3.52
N PRO A 75 1.50 -10.51 3.15
CA PRO A 75 0.69 -11.66 3.52
C PRO A 75 0.86 -12.08 4.98
N ASP A 76 1.94 -11.68 5.60
CA ASP A 76 2.21 -12.09 6.98
C ASP A 76 3.09 -11.09 7.69
N LEU A 77 3.26 -11.28 8.97
CA LEU A 77 4.03 -10.35 9.80
C LEU A 77 5.49 -10.31 9.38
N ALA A 78 6.06 -11.43 9.01
CA ALA A 78 7.45 -11.44 8.61
C ALA A 78 7.67 -10.54 7.39
N SER A 79 6.79 -10.62 6.40
CA SER A 79 6.90 -9.77 5.23
C SER A 79 6.73 -8.31 5.61
N LEU A 80 5.80 -8.03 6.49
CA LEU A 80 5.54 -6.66 6.89
C LEU A 80 6.74 -6.06 7.62
N THR A 81 7.27 -6.77 8.59
CA THR A 81 8.38 -6.21 9.35
C THR A 81 9.63 -6.08 8.51
N ASP A 82 9.82 -7.00 7.57
CA ASP A 82 10.97 -6.94 6.70
C ASP A 82 10.91 -5.74 5.77
N ARG A 83 9.73 -5.34 5.35
CA ARG A 83 9.58 -4.31 4.35
C ARG A 83 9.27 -2.93 4.88
N PHE A 84 8.65 -2.83 6.06
CA PHE A 84 8.06 -1.56 6.46
C PHE A 84 9.05 -0.40 6.48
N GLY A 85 10.19 -0.60 7.09
CA GLY A 85 11.16 0.51 7.20
C GLY A 85 11.63 0.97 5.85
N ARG A 86 11.88 0.03 4.95
CA ARG A 86 12.34 0.38 3.61
C ARG A 86 11.24 1.12 2.86
N LEU A 87 10.01 0.65 3.00
CA LEU A 87 8.91 1.29 2.29
C LEU A 87 8.60 2.67 2.84
N ALA A 88 8.71 2.85 4.14
CA ALA A 88 8.49 4.17 4.71
C ALA A 88 9.46 5.19 4.11
N GLY A 89 10.64 4.75 3.77
CA GLY A 89 11.61 5.65 3.16
C GLY A 89 11.34 5.94 1.70
N ARG A 90 10.35 5.29 1.10
CA ARG A 90 10.03 5.52 -0.30
C ARG A 90 8.96 6.58 -0.51
N ILE A 91 8.37 7.12 0.56
CA ILE A 91 7.38 8.17 0.42
C ILE A 91 7.95 9.48 0.92
N PRO A 92 7.50 10.60 0.35
CA PRO A 92 7.93 11.91 0.84
C PRO A 92 7.23 12.21 2.16
N PRO A 93 7.64 13.25 2.86
CA PRO A 93 7.03 13.55 4.17
C PRO A 93 5.52 13.69 4.14
N ASP A 94 4.96 14.11 3.03
CA ASP A 94 3.51 14.23 2.91
C ASP A 94 2.90 13.10 2.09
N GLY A 95 3.63 12.02 1.85
CA GLY A 95 3.12 10.89 1.11
C GLY A 95 2.36 9.93 1.99
N ALA A 96 1.92 8.84 1.41
CA ALA A 96 1.15 7.83 2.12
C ALA A 96 1.66 6.43 1.83
N LEU A 97 1.72 5.63 2.88
CA LEU A 97 2.08 4.22 2.74
C LEU A 97 0.88 3.41 3.18
N TRP A 98 0.32 2.66 2.25
CA TRP A 98 -0.79 1.77 2.55
C TRP A 98 -0.25 0.36 2.71
N ILE A 99 -0.53 -0.24 3.85
CA ILE A 99 -0.17 -1.64 4.08
C ILE A 99 -1.44 -2.46 3.93
N SER A 100 -1.41 -3.45 3.05
CA SER A 100 -2.56 -4.28 2.79
C SER A 100 -2.29 -5.69 3.28
N TRP A 101 -3.25 -6.30 3.92
CA TRP A 101 -3.13 -7.66 4.44
C TRP A 101 -4.42 -8.43 4.16
N PRO A 102 -4.36 -9.78 4.15
CA PRO A 102 -5.57 -10.55 3.91
C PRO A 102 -6.55 -10.34 5.05
N LYS A 103 -7.79 -9.95 4.72
CA LYS A 103 -8.76 -9.72 5.76
C LYS A 103 -9.28 -11.07 6.26
N ARG A 104 -9.74 -11.07 7.50
CA ARG A 104 -10.17 -12.32 8.10
C ARG A 104 -11.26 -12.99 7.26
N SER A 105 -12.19 -12.24 6.75
CA SER A 105 -13.29 -12.83 6.02
C SER A 105 -12.87 -13.46 4.70
N SER A 106 -11.63 -13.23 4.25
CA SER A 106 -11.20 -13.80 3.00
C SER A 106 -10.87 -15.28 3.13
N GLY A 107 -10.65 -15.75 4.34
CA GLY A 107 -10.24 -17.13 4.53
C GLY A 107 -8.78 -17.41 4.29
N VAL A 108 -8.02 -16.42 3.87
CA VAL A 108 -6.59 -16.62 3.66
C VAL A 108 -5.89 -16.59 5.02
N ALA A 109 -5.05 -17.57 5.26
CA ALA A 109 -4.36 -17.65 6.55
C ALA A 109 -3.33 -16.55 6.66
N THR A 110 -3.31 -15.88 7.79
CA THR A 110 -2.33 -14.84 8.04
C THR A 110 -2.27 -14.58 9.53
N ASP A 111 -1.13 -14.12 9.99
CA ASP A 111 -0.99 -13.68 11.37
C ASP A 111 -1.16 -12.17 11.50
N LEU A 112 -1.63 -11.51 10.44
CA LEU A 112 -1.84 -10.09 10.50
C LEU A 112 -3.27 -9.75 10.81
N THR A 113 -3.44 -8.72 11.62
CA THR A 113 -4.73 -8.11 11.88
C THR A 113 -4.52 -6.60 11.80
N GLU A 114 -5.60 -5.85 11.80
CA GLU A 114 -5.47 -4.41 11.77
C GLU A 114 -4.60 -3.92 12.93
N ASN A 115 -4.79 -4.47 14.13
CA ASN A 115 -4.01 -4.01 15.27
C ASN A 115 -2.53 -4.35 15.14
N VAL A 116 -2.21 -5.52 14.62
CA VAL A 116 -0.82 -5.90 14.42
C VAL A 116 -0.16 -4.96 13.41
N VAL A 117 -0.86 -4.68 12.32
CA VAL A 117 -0.33 -3.78 11.30
C VAL A 117 -0.12 -2.39 11.88
N ARG A 118 -1.09 -1.91 12.67
CA ARG A 118 -0.97 -0.59 13.28
C ARG A 118 0.24 -0.53 14.19
N ASP A 119 0.46 -1.56 14.99
CA ASP A 119 1.57 -1.55 15.93
C ASP A 119 2.91 -1.48 15.20
N VAL A 120 3.05 -2.16 14.09
CA VAL A 120 4.29 -2.11 13.33
C VAL A 120 4.52 -0.69 12.81
N GLY A 121 3.49 -0.05 12.29
CA GLY A 121 3.66 1.31 11.78
C GLY A 121 3.97 2.31 12.86
N LEU A 122 3.30 2.20 14.00
CA LEU A 122 3.56 3.12 15.10
C LEU A 122 4.98 2.93 15.62
N ALA A 123 5.45 1.70 15.70
CA ALA A 123 6.81 1.45 16.16
C ALA A 123 7.83 2.03 15.20
N ALA A 124 7.49 2.17 13.94
CA ALA A 124 8.40 2.71 12.95
C ALA A 124 8.32 4.23 12.85
N GLY A 125 7.46 4.85 13.62
CA GLY A 125 7.39 6.31 13.63
C GLY A 125 6.30 6.91 12.77
N LEU A 126 5.45 6.11 12.18
CA LEU A 126 4.34 6.62 11.39
C LEU A 126 3.05 6.52 12.19
N VAL A 127 1.99 7.10 11.69
CA VAL A 127 0.68 6.97 12.31
C VAL A 127 -0.33 6.53 11.29
N ASP A 128 -1.30 5.75 11.74
CA ASP A 128 -2.37 5.29 10.86
C ASP A 128 -3.48 6.33 10.85
N VAL A 129 -4.04 6.56 9.68
CA VAL A 129 -5.07 7.60 9.53
C VAL A 129 -6.34 7.12 8.87
N LYS A 130 -6.34 5.96 8.23
CA LYS A 130 -7.54 5.52 7.52
C LYS A 130 -7.48 4.05 7.21
N VAL A 131 -8.60 3.37 7.29
CA VAL A 131 -8.73 1.97 6.89
C VAL A 131 -9.62 1.92 5.67
N ALA A 132 -9.30 1.09 4.71
CA ALA A 132 -10.15 0.91 3.54
C ALA A 132 -10.00 -0.49 3.00
N ALA A 133 -11.06 -1.02 2.43
CA ALA A 133 -10.96 -2.30 1.76
C ALA A 133 -10.27 -2.07 0.42
N VAL A 134 -9.29 -2.90 0.11
CA VAL A 134 -8.61 -2.82 -1.16
C VAL A 134 -9.41 -3.63 -2.18
N ASP A 135 -9.78 -4.85 -1.81
CA ASP A 135 -10.66 -5.65 -2.65
C ASP A 135 -11.30 -6.72 -1.76
N ALA A 136 -11.84 -7.76 -2.36
CA ALA A 136 -12.55 -8.78 -1.59
C ALA A 136 -11.63 -9.53 -0.62
N THR A 137 -10.36 -9.58 -0.92
CA THR A 137 -9.41 -10.33 -0.10
C THR A 137 -8.59 -9.44 0.82
N TRP A 138 -8.22 -8.26 0.37
CA TRP A 138 -7.23 -7.44 1.07
C TRP A 138 -7.84 -6.22 1.71
N SER A 139 -7.38 -5.93 2.90
CA SER A 139 -7.77 -4.72 3.63
C SER A 139 -6.53 -3.84 3.72
N GLY A 140 -6.70 -2.55 3.81
CA GLY A 140 -5.56 -1.64 3.84
C GLY A 140 -5.63 -0.65 4.98
N LEU A 141 -4.46 -0.30 5.52
CA LEU A 141 -4.34 0.72 6.55
C LEU A 141 -3.34 1.75 6.06
N LYS A 142 -3.75 3.01 6.05
CA LYS A 142 -2.94 4.09 5.53
C LYS A 142 -2.08 4.68 6.63
N PHE A 143 -0.78 4.78 6.37
CA PHE A 143 0.15 5.40 7.30
C PHE A 143 0.74 6.66 6.69
N VAL A 144 0.97 7.65 7.54
CA VAL A 144 1.66 8.87 7.14
C VAL A 144 2.65 9.23 8.24
N TYR A 145 3.60 10.09 7.90
CA TYR A 145 4.52 10.58 8.93
C TYR A 145 3.79 11.49 9.88
N ARG A 146 4.18 11.46 11.15
CA ARG A 146 3.58 12.37 12.11
C ARG A 146 3.91 13.79 11.71
N LEU A 147 2.98 14.70 11.97
CA LEU A 147 3.23 16.10 11.61
C LEU A 147 4.51 16.61 12.23
N ALA A 148 4.78 16.25 13.46
CA ALA A 148 5.98 16.74 14.13
C ALA A 148 7.25 16.24 13.49
N ASP A 149 7.17 15.14 12.76
CA ASP A 149 8.35 14.56 12.16
C ASP A 149 8.51 14.93 10.70
N ARG A 150 7.62 15.70 10.15
CA ARG A 150 7.73 16.06 8.74
C ARG A 150 8.71 17.20 8.58
N PRO A 151 9.67 17.07 7.67
CA PRO A 151 10.58 18.17 7.41
C PRO A 151 9.84 19.35 6.84
N ARG A 152 10.36 20.51 6.99
CA ARG A 152 9.72 21.70 6.49
C ARG A 152 10.19 22.07 5.14
#